data_7c287a415ac8a7ff0809215231d6c524
#
_entry.id   7c287a415ac8a7ff0809215231d6c524
#
_cell.length_a   1.000
_cell.length_b   1.000
_cell.length_c   1.000
_cell.angle_alpha   90.00
_cell.angle_beta   90.00
_cell.angle_gamma   90.00
#
_symmetry.space_group_name_H-M   'P 1'
#
loop_
_entity.id
_entity.type
_entity.pdbx_description
1 polymer ?
#
loop_
_entity_poly.entity_id
_entity_poly.type
_entity_poly.pdbx_seq_one_letter_code
_entity_poly.pdbx_strand_id
1 'polypeptide(L)'
;MRYCSKCVYPENAKPGVIIHDDGICSGCKVADSRDNIEWKEREDILVEILNEHKFKQEKKGNPYHCIIPVSGGKDSTYQTWLIKKKYKLNPLLVSYNHTFNTPLGLRNLTNLIETLNCNLVRYTTAPQTAIKLAEYMLKKVGDVTWHYHAGIQTFPIQASVAFDVPLIIWGEEGLSHMLGMFNQDDYVEFTKKKRQEHSMRGFEPE
;
A
#
# COMPACT_ATOMS: atom_id res chain seq x y z
N MET A 1 -31.13 -4.85 8.30
CA MET A 1 -29.67 -4.85 8.12
C MET A 1 -29.21 -6.29 8.07
N ARG A 2 -28.54 -6.70 6.96
CA ARG A 2 -28.02 -8.05 6.84
C ARG A 2 -26.56 -8.10 7.34
N TYR A 3 -26.16 -9.25 7.84
CA TYR A 3 -24.79 -9.55 8.27
C TYR A 3 -24.31 -10.79 7.53
N CYS A 4 -23.01 -10.82 7.23
CA CYS A 4 -22.40 -12.02 6.67
C CYS A 4 -22.51 -13.18 7.69
N SER A 5 -23.02 -14.34 7.25
CA SER A 5 -23.16 -15.53 8.08
C SER A 5 -21.80 -16.12 8.53
N LYS A 6 -20.70 -15.81 7.81
CA LYS A 6 -19.36 -16.33 8.08
C LYS A 6 -18.51 -15.40 8.95
N CYS A 7 -18.45 -14.09 8.64
CA CYS A 7 -17.56 -13.14 9.35
C CYS A 7 -18.31 -12.06 10.13
N VAL A 8 -19.65 -12.07 10.11
CA VAL A 8 -20.53 -11.13 10.84
C VAL A 8 -20.38 -9.66 10.39
N TYR A 9 -19.73 -9.41 9.24
CA TYR A 9 -19.58 -8.05 8.72
C TYR A 9 -20.93 -7.51 8.26
N PRO A 10 -21.33 -6.26 8.63
CA PRO A 10 -22.62 -5.70 8.26
C PRO A 10 -22.63 -5.15 6.83
N GLU A 11 -23.73 -5.34 6.12
CA GLU A 11 -23.94 -4.90 4.73
C GLU A 11 -23.80 -3.39 4.54
N ASN A 12 -24.20 -2.61 5.55
CA ASN A 12 -24.16 -1.14 5.51
C ASN A 12 -22.86 -0.53 6.04
N ALA A 13 -21.84 -1.34 6.34
CA ALA A 13 -20.54 -0.83 6.72
C ALA A 13 -19.89 -0.05 5.57
N LYS A 14 -18.95 0.82 5.90
CA LYS A 14 -18.13 1.53 4.91
C LYS A 14 -16.66 1.24 5.18
N PRO A 15 -15.95 0.75 4.18
CA PRO A 15 -16.41 0.40 2.82
C PRO A 15 -17.39 -0.78 2.84
N GLY A 16 -18.33 -0.78 1.88
CA GLY A 16 -19.38 -1.79 1.80
C GLY A 16 -18.89 -3.14 1.27
N VAL A 17 -19.62 -4.20 1.63
CA VAL A 17 -19.49 -5.53 1.04
C VAL A 17 -20.81 -5.92 0.39
N ILE A 18 -20.76 -6.85 -0.57
CA ILE A 18 -21.96 -7.48 -1.14
C ILE A 18 -22.25 -8.73 -0.30
N ILE A 19 -23.45 -8.82 0.28
CA ILE A 19 -23.94 -10.05 0.89
C ILE A 19 -24.69 -10.81 -0.20
N HIS A 20 -24.19 -11.98 -0.60
CA HIS A 20 -24.80 -12.84 -1.61
C HIS A 20 -26.02 -13.58 -1.07
N ASP A 21 -26.76 -14.28 -1.94
CA ASP A 21 -27.99 -15.01 -1.58
C ASP A 21 -27.75 -16.15 -0.58
N ASP A 22 -26.54 -16.71 -0.56
CA ASP A 22 -26.08 -17.70 0.40
C ASP A 22 -25.73 -17.12 1.78
N GLY A 23 -25.89 -15.80 1.95
CA GLY A 23 -25.59 -15.09 3.20
C GLY A 23 -24.10 -14.80 3.42
N ILE A 24 -23.22 -15.14 2.47
CA ILE A 24 -21.77 -14.94 2.59
C ILE A 24 -21.37 -13.64 1.87
N CYS A 25 -20.50 -12.84 2.48
CA CYS A 25 -20.05 -11.59 1.87
C CYS A 25 -18.96 -11.81 0.80
N SER A 26 -18.82 -10.83 -0.10
CA SER A 26 -17.81 -10.79 -1.16
C SER A 26 -16.39 -10.97 -0.60
N GLY A 27 -16.07 -10.36 0.53
CA GLY A 27 -14.76 -10.53 1.18
C GLY A 27 -14.46 -11.97 1.61
N CYS A 28 -15.45 -12.67 2.18
CA CYS A 28 -15.29 -14.08 2.53
C CYS A 28 -15.12 -14.96 1.29
N LYS A 29 -15.86 -14.70 0.21
CA LYS A 29 -15.70 -15.46 -1.05
C LYS A 29 -14.32 -15.30 -1.66
N VAL A 30 -13.79 -14.09 -1.67
CA VAL A 30 -12.40 -13.84 -2.13
C VAL A 30 -11.38 -14.51 -1.19
N ALA A 31 -11.61 -14.50 0.13
CA ALA A 31 -10.74 -15.20 1.06
C ALA A 31 -10.71 -16.72 0.81
N ASP A 32 -11.86 -17.32 0.53
CA ASP A 32 -11.98 -18.77 0.23
C ASP A 32 -11.32 -19.13 -1.11
N SER A 33 -11.34 -18.22 -2.10
CA SER A 33 -10.70 -18.46 -3.39
C SER A 33 -9.18 -18.55 -3.33
N ARG A 34 -8.55 -18.13 -2.23
CA ARG A 34 -7.09 -18.17 -2.06
C ARG A 34 -6.50 -19.58 -2.07
N ASP A 35 -7.28 -20.56 -1.66
CA ASP A 35 -6.84 -21.97 -1.64
C ASP A 35 -6.62 -22.52 -3.06
N ASN A 36 -7.18 -21.84 -4.07
CA ASN A 36 -7.06 -22.22 -5.49
C ASN A 36 -5.89 -21.47 -6.20
N ILE A 37 -5.10 -20.66 -5.49
CA ILE A 37 -4.02 -19.89 -6.11
C ILE A 37 -2.78 -20.79 -6.29
N GLU A 38 -2.29 -20.84 -7.52
CA GLU A 38 -1.02 -21.47 -7.85
C GLU A 38 0.14 -20.54 -7.47
N TRP A 39 0.52 -20.57 -6.17
CA TRP A 39 1.51 -19.65 -5.60
C TRP A 39 2.87 -19.72 -6.28
N LYS A 40 3.23 -20.89 -6.82
CA LYS A 40 4.50 -21.05 -7.56
C LYS A 40 4.49 -20.25 -8.86
N GLU A 41 3.42 -20.31 -9.61
CA GLU A 41 3.23 -19.53 -10.84
C GLU A 41 3.27 -18.03 -10.55
N ARG A 42 2.57 -17.59 -9.48
CA ARG A 42 2.60 -16.19 -9.03
C ARG A 42 4.01 -15.72 -8.64
N GLU A 43 4.80 -16.59 -7.99
CA GLU A 43 6.18 -16.27 -7.67
C GLU A 43 7.04 -16.16 -8.93
N ASP A 44 6.86 -17.04 -9.90
CA ASP A 44 7.63 -17.01 -11.16
C ASP A 44 7.37 -15.72 -11.94
N ILE A 45 6.11 -15.28 -12.04
CA ILE A 45 5.72 -13.97 -12.62
C ILE A 45 6.37 -12.81 -11.85
N LEU A 46 6.33 -12.84 -10.52
CA LEU A 46 6.98 -11.83 -9.69
C LEU A 46 8.48 -11.75 -9.97
N VAL A 47 9.16 -12.89 -10.03
CA VAL A 47 10.61 -12.96 -10.30
C VAL A 47 10.95 -12.39 -11.67
N GLU A 48 10.14 -12.66 -12.69
CA GLU A 48 10.31 -12.09 -14.03
C GLU A 48 10.24 -10.56 -13.99
N ILE A 49 9.19 -9.99 -13.39
CA ILE A 49 9.02 -8.53 -13.23
C ILE A 49 10.22 -7.91 -12.49
N LEU A 50 10.64 -8.52 -11.37
CA LEU A 50 11.75 -8.03 -10.57
C LEU A 50 13.07 -8.01 -11.36
N ASN A 51 13.36 -9.08 -12.09
CA ASN A 51 14.57 -9.21 -12.90
C ASN A 51 14.58 -8.23 -14.07
N GLU A 52 13.46 -8.05 -14.75
CA GLU A 52 13.31 -7.07 -15.84
C GLU A 52 13.63 -5.65 -15.35
N HIS A 53 13.02 -5.23 -14.23
CA HIS A 53 13.25 -3.91 -13.67
C HIS A 53 14.67 -3.74 -13.15
N LYS A 54 15.23 -4.74 -12.48
CA LYS A 54 16.63 -4.74 -12.06
C LYS A 54 17.56 -4.49 -13.25
N PHE A 55 17.42 -5.28 -14.30
CA PHE A 55 18.23 -5.12 -15.51
C PHE A 55 18.10 -3.74 -16.15
N LYS A 56 16.87 -3.22 -16.26
CA LYS A 56 16.63 -1.87 -16.82
C LYS A 56 17.32 -0.78 -15.99
N GLN A 57 17.27 -0.87 -14.67
CA GLN A 57 17.89 0.12 -13.79
C GLN A 57 19.42 0.02 -13.79
N GLU A 58 19.97 -1.17 -13.73
CA GLU A 58 21.42 -1.40 -13.85
C GLU A 58 21.98 -0.85 -15.17
N LYS A 59 21.26 -1.06 -16.29
CA LYS A 59 21.63 -0.50 -17.61
C LYS A 59 21.63 1.02 -17.64
N LYS A 60 20.76 1.67 -16.86
CA LYS A 60 20.73 3.14 -16.71
C LYS A 60 21.82 3.67 -15.74
N GLY A 61 22.51 2.80 -15.02
CA GLY A 61 23.41 3.19 -13.93
C GLY A 61 22.69 3.67 -12.68
N ASN A 62 21.38 3.39 -12.53
CA ASN A 62 20.63 3.74 -11.35
C ASN A 62 20.92 2.73 -10.22
N PRO A 63 21.28 3.19 -9.01
CA PRO A 63 21.59 2.30 -7.91
C PRO A 63 20.34 1.59 -7.33
N TYR A 64 19.14 2.06 -7.62
CA TYR A 64 17.89 1.52 -7.08
C TYR A 64 17.10 0.78 -8.14
N HIS A 65 16.64 -0.44 -7.77
CA HIS A 65 15.88 -1.32 -8.69
C HIS A 65 14.36 -1.17 -8.51
N CYS A 66 13.91 -0.80 -7.32
CA CYS A 66 12.51 -0.58 -6.99
C CYS A 66 12.38 0.37 -5.81
N ILE A 67 11.16 0.87 -5.59
CA ILE A 67 10.76 1.63 -4.40
C ILE A 67 9.90 0.74 -3.51
N ILE A 68 10.09 0.85 -2.20
CA ILE A 68 9.26 0.18 -1.20
C ILE A 68 8.75 1.22 -0.21
N PRO A 69 7.44 1.48 -0.15
CA PRO A 69 6.83 2.28 0.91
C PRO A 69 6.95 1.55 2.25
N VAL A 70 7.48 2.25 3.28
CA VAL A 70 7.72 1.64 4.59
C VAL A 70 7.16 2.50 5.72
N SER A 71 6.62 1.83 6.74
CA SER A 71 6.09 2.46 7.96
C SER A 71 6.85 2.07 9.23
N GLY A 72 7.79 1.11 9.16
CA GLY A 72 8.38 0.45 10.32
C GLY A 72 7.49 -0.65 10.93
N GLY A 73 6.39 -0.99 10.27
CA GLY A 73 5.52 -2.11 10.60
C GLY A 73 6.07 -3.46 10.11
N LYS A 74 5.50 -4.56 10.60
CA LYS A 74 5.95 -5.93 10.29
C LYS A 74 5.91 -6.26 8.80
N ASP A 75 4.86 -5.83 8.11
CA ASP A 75 4.63 -6.20 6.71
C ASP A 75 5.63 -5.52 5.78
N SER A 76 5.84 -4.20 5.91
CA SER A 76 6.85 -3.46 5.15
C SER A 76 8.29 -3.91 5.47
N THR A 77 8.55 -4.34 6.71
CA THR A 77 9.84 -4.91 7.11
C THR A 77 10.08 -6.24 6.42
N TYR A 78 9.09 -7.15 6.44
CA TYR A 78 9.18 -8.44 5.75
C TYR A 78 9.33 -8.27 4.24
N GLN A 79 8.55 -7.40 3.65
CA GLN A 79 8.61 -7.08 2.23
C GLN A 79 10.01 -6.57 1.82
N THR A 80 10.58 -5.65 2.60
CA THR A 80 11.93 -5.15 2.34
C THR A 80 12.98 -6.25 2.47
N TRP A 81 12.85 -7.09 3.51
CA TRP A 81 13.73 -8.25 3.69
C TRP A 81 13.65 -9.21 2.50
N LEU A 82 12.44 -9.54 2.05
CA LEU A 82 12.19 -10.42 0.92
C LEU A 82 12.88 -9.91 -0.36
N ILE A 83 12.64 -8.66 -0.71
CA ILE A 83 13.21 -8.01 -1.89
C ILE A 83 14.74 -7.93 -1.80
N LYS A 84 15.27 -7.53 -0.64
CA LYS A 84 16.72 -7.37 -0.46
C LYS A 84 17.46 -8.68 -0.31
N LYS A 85 16.94 -9.63 0.48
CA LYS A 85 17.66 -10.86 0.84
C LYS A 85 17.33 -12.05 -0.06
N LYS A 86 16.07 -12.28 -0.40
CA LYS A 86 15.66 -13.38 -1.27
C LYS A 86 15.92 -13.02 -2.74
N TYR A 87 15.37 -11.90 -3.22
CA TYR A 87 15.43 -11.53 -4.64
C TYR A 87 16.65 -10.71 -5.02
N LYS A 88 17.47 -10.28 -4.06
CA LYS A 88 18.74 -9.57 -4.30
C LYS A 88 18.61 -8.28 -5.11
N LEU A 89 17.52 -7.54 -4.91
CA LEU A 89 17.37 -6.18 -5.43
C LEU A 89 17.89 -5.15 -4.43
N ASN A 90 18.19 -3.95 -4.91
CA ASN A 90 18.52 -2.80 -4.07
C ASN A 90 17.35 -1.81 -4.05
N PRO A 91 16.46 -1.85 -3.04
CA PRO A 91 15.32 -0.96 -2.95
C PRO A 91 15.72 0.42 -2.42
N LEU A 92 15.03 1.47 -2.91
CA LEU A 92 14.92 2.75 -2.23
C LEU A 92 13.69 2.70 -1.33
N LEU A 93 13.86 2.84 -0.02
CA LEU A 93 12.75 2.92 0.90
C LEU A 93 12.17 4.34 0.91
N VAL A 94 10.86 4.46 0.97
CA VAL A 94 10.18 5.75 1.07
C VAL A 94 9.16 5.73 2.19
N SER A 95 8.99 6.85 2.89
CA SER A 95 8.06 6.96 4.01
C SER A 95 7.40 8.33 4.03
N TYR A 96 6.07 8.37 4.08
CA TYR A 96 5.34 9.58 4.40
C TYR A 96 5.12 9.65 5.91
N ASN A 97 5.61 10.72 6.54
CA ASN A 97 5.53 10.88 7.98
C ASN A 97 4.15 11.41 8.40
N HIS A 98 3.37 10.57 9.07
CA HIS A 98 2.06 10.94 9.61
C HIS A 98 2.10 11.67 10.96
N THR A 99 3.27 12.04 11.47
CA THR A 99 3.53 12.77 12.74
C THR A 99 3.13 12.06 14.04
N PHE A 100 2.23 11.08 14.04
CA PHE A 100 1.82 10.28 15.21
C PHE A 100 2.69 9.03 15.43
N ASN A 101 4.01 9.22 15.30
CA ASN A 101 4.92 8.09 15.46
C ASN A 101 5.14 7.77 16.95
N THR A 102 5.09 6.48 17.28
CA THR A 102 5.57 6.03 18.59
C THR A 102 7.09 5.92 18.61
N PRO A 103 7.75 6.06 19.77
CA PRO A 103 9.19 5.80 19.88
C PRO A 103 9.60 4.42 19.37
N LEU A 104 8.76 3.42 19.59
CA LEU A 104 8.96 2.06 19.08
C LEU A 104 8.90 2.00 17.56
N GLY A 105 7.91 2.65 16.94
CA GLY A 105 7.78 2.70 15.47
C GLY A 105 8.98 3.38 14.81
N LEU A 106 9.48 4.47 15.38
CA LEU A 106 10.68 5.14 14.89
C LEU A 106 11.92 4.25 15.01
N ARG A 107 12.09 3.57 16.13
CA ARG A 107 13.19 2.62 16.34
C ARG A 107 13.10 1.45 15.35
N ASN A 108 11.92 0.90 15.11
CA ASN A 108 11.74 -0.17 14.12
C ASN A 108 12.13 0.28 12.72
N LEU A 109 11.76 1.51 12.33
CA LEU A 109 12.16 2.07 11.03
C LEU A 109 13.69 2.24 10.91
N THR A 110 14.34 2.73 11.98
CA THR A 110 15.81 2.83 12.04
C THR A 110 16.44 1.45 11.93
N ASN A 111 15.99 0.47 12.73
CA ASN A 111 16.50 -0.89 12.69
C ASN A 111 16.35 -1.53 11.31
N LEU A 112 15.23 -1.27 10.61
CA LEU A 112 15.03 -1.75 9.25
C LEU A 112 16.11 -1.25 8.30
N ILE A 113 16.40 0.06 8.33
CA ILE A 113 17.40 0.71 7.49
C ILE A 113 18.79 0.14 7.76
N GLU A 114 19.17 0.07 9.03
CA GLU A 114 20.49 -0.40 9.46
C GLU A 114 20.70 -1.87 9.17
N THR A 115 19.74 -2.73 9.55
CA THR A 115 19.85 -4.19 9.40
C THR A 115 19.88 -4.63 7.93
N LEU A 116 19.12 -3.97 7.08
CA LEU A 116 19.04 -4.32 5.66
C LEU A 116 19.95 -3.46 4.78
N ASN A 117 20.64 -2.50 5.36
CA ASN A 117 21.51 -1.56 4.65
C ASN A 117 20.79 -0.94 3.44
N CYS A 118 19.72 -0.20 3.72
CA CYS A 118 18.88 0.45 2.72
C CYS A 118 18.88 1.97 2.93
N ASN A 119 18.76 2.72 1.84
CA ASN A 119 18.52 4.16 1.92
C ASN A 119 17.03 4.45 2.13
N LEU A 120 16.72 5.51 2.89
CA LEU A 120 15.36 5.98 3.15
C LEU A 120 15.21 7.44 2.78
N VAL A 121 14.17 7.74 1.99
CA VAL A 121 13.66 9.10 1.79
C VAL A 121 12.35 9.26 2.56
N ARG A 122 12.29 10.26 3.44
CA ARG A 122 11.11 10.50 4.27
C ARG A 122 10.59 11.92 4.07
N TYR A 123 9.33 12.03 3.68
CA TYR A 123 8.63 13.31 3.60
C TYR A 123 7.88 13.59 4.88
N THR A 124 7.98 14.83 5.39
CA THR A 124 7.24 15.29 6.56
C THR A 124 6.50 16.57 6.21
N THR A 125 5.18 16.57 6.31
CA THR A 125 4.37 17.78 6.17
C THR A 125 4.64 18.71 7.35
N ALA A 126 4.74 20.01 7.08
CA ALA A 126 4.90 21.01 8.14
C ALA A 126 3.76 20.89 9.18
N PRO A 127 4.05 20.85 10.49
CA PRO A 127 3.05 20.57 11.53
C PRO A 127 1.80 21.44 11.45
N GLN A 128 1.96 22.74 11.21
CA GLN A 128 0.84 23.67 11.09
C GLN A 128 -0.05 23.37 9.87
N THR A 129 0.53 22.91 8.77
CA THR A 129 -0.22 22.48 7.58
C THR A 129 -0.98 21.19 7.87
N ALA A 130 -0.35 20.22 8.53
CA ALA A 130 -0.99 18.97 8.92
C ALA A 130 -2.21 19.21 9.84
N ILE A 131 -2.07 20.11 10.84
CA ILE A 131 -3.17 20.48 11.75
C ILE A 131 -4.33 21.09 10.96
N LYS A 132 -4.06 22.09 10.11
CA LYS A 132 -5.10 22.74 9.30
C LYS A 132 -5.83 21.76 8.37
N LEU A 133 -5.08 20.83 7.75
CA LEU A 133 -5.67 19.80 6.93
C LEU A 133 -6.56 18.85 7.75
N ALA A 134 -6.09 18.41 8.92
CA ALA A 134 -6.87 17.55 9.81
C ALA A 134 -8.17 18.23 10.27
N GLU A 135 -8.11 19.50 10.69
CA GLU A 135 -9.28 20.27 11.07
C GLU A 135 -10.28 20.45 9.92
N TYR A 136 -9.77 20.78 8.73
CA TYR A 136 -10.61 20.97 7.56
C TYR A 136 -11.30 19.65 7.17
N MET A 137 -10.54 18.55 7.12
CA MET A 137 -11.06 17.26 6.69
C MET A 137 -11.99 16.64 7.73
N LEU A 138 -11.77 16.89 9.03
CA LEU A 138 -12.72 16.49 10.07
C LEU A 138 -14.09 17.15 9.81
N LYS A 139 -14.13 18.46 9.49
CA LYS A 139 -15.36 19.19 9.22
C LYS A 139 -16.04 18.77 7.91
N LYS A 140 -15.27 18.38 6.90
CA LYS A 140 -15.81 18.07 5.56
C LYS A 140 -16.23 16.61 5.40
N VAL A 141 -15.46 15.66 5.90
CA VAL A 141 -15.69 14.22 5.69
C VAL A 141 -15.64 13.38 6.97
N GLY A 142 -15.44 14.00 8.14
CA GLY A 142 -15.36 13.30 9.42
C GLY A 142 -14.08 12.50 9.61
N ASP A 143 -12.98 12.84 8.91
CA ASP A 143 -11.75 12.07 8.91
C ASP A 143 -10.52 12.96 9.13
N VAL A 144 -9.94 12.92 10.33
CA VAL A 144 -8.72 13.66 10.69
C VAL A 144 -7.46 13.11 10.01
N THR A 145 -7.53 11.89 9.49
CA THR A 145 -6.38 11.15 8.93
C THR A 145 -6.32 11.19 7.41
N TRP A 146 -7.27 11.84 6.76
CA TRP A 146 -7.36 11.89 5.30
C TRP A 146 -6.03 12.26 4.62
N HIS A 147 -5.35 13.31 5.09
CA HIS A 147 -4.12 13.79 4.46
C HIS A 147 -2.95 12.81 4.61
N TYR A 148 -2.97 11.96 5.65
CA TYR A 148 -1.97 10.90 5.79
C TYR A 148 -2.17 9.81 4.76
N HIS A 149 -3.42 9.35 4.58
CA HIS A 149 -3.74 8.34 3.58
C HIS A 149 -3.43 8.85 2.17
N ALA A 150 -3.77 10.11 1.87
CA ALA A 150 -3.41 10.75 0.61
C ALA A 150 -1.88 10.80 0.41
N GLY A 151 -1.14 11.22 1.44
CA GLY A 151 0.31 11.32 1.39
C GLY A 151 1.01 9.97 1.26
N ILE A 152 0.53 8.94 1.98
CA ILE A 152 1.05 7.56 1.88
C ILE A 152 0.91 7.02 0.46
N GLN A 153 -0.17 7.34 -0.24
CA GLN A 153 -0.40 6.87 -1.60
C GLN A 153 0.32 7.70 -2.67
N THR A 154 0.47 9.01 -2.48
CA THR A 154 1.02 9.90 -3.49
C THR A 154 2.54 10.04 -3.41
N PHE A 155 3.11 10.07 -2.21
CA PHE A 155 4.54 10.29 -2.03
C PHE A 155 5.42 9.20 -2.67
N PRO A 156 5.10 7.90 -2.60
CA PRO A 156 5.89 6.88 -3.29
C PRO A 156 5.91 7.07 -4.81
N ILE A 157 4.81 7.55 -5.40
CA ILE A 157 4.73 7.85 -6.84
C ILE A 157 5.61 9.06 -7.17
N GLN A 158 5.58 10.12 -6.35
CA GLN A 158 6.45 11.28 -6.53
C GLN A 158 7.93 10.90 -6.43
N ALA A 159 8.28 10.04 -5.46
CA ALA A 159 9.63 9.52 -5.31
C ALA A 159 10.04 8.65 -6.52
N SER A 160 9.12 7.82 -7.03
CA SER A 160 9.34 7.02 -8.25
C SER A 160 9.74 7.88 -9.44
N VAL A 161 9.03 8.98 -9.66
CA VAL A 161 9.34 9.94 -10.73
C VAL A 161 10.67 10.67 -10.46
N ALA A 162 10.87 11.16 -9.22
CA ALA A 162 12.05 11.95 -8.87
C ALA A 162 13.37 11.15 -8.95
N PHE A 163 13.34 9.86 -8.62
CA PHE A 163 14.50 8.97 -8.63
C PHE A 163 14.61 8.12 -9.90
N ASP A 164 13.69 8.27 -10.85
CA ASP A 164 13.58 7.46 -12.07
C ASP A 164 13.57 5.94 -11.78
N VAL A 165 12.76 5.54 -10.79
CA VAL A 165 12.58 4.14 -10.36
C VAL A 165 11.12 3.76 -10.53
N PRO A 166 10.70 3.22 -11.69
CA PRO A 166 9.29 3.05 -12.02
C PRO A 166 8.58 1.91 -11.27
N LEU A 167 9.32 0.93 -10.73
CA LEU A 167 8.74 -0.17 -9.99
C LEU A 167 8.52 0.21 -8.53
N ILE A 168 7.26 0.23 -8.09
CA ILE A 168 6.88 0.40 -6.68
C ILE A 168 6.28 -0.90 -6.17
N ILE A 169 6.82 -1.43 -5.07
CA ILE A 169 6.33 -2.67 -4.45
C ILE A 169 5.51 -2.30 -3.23
N TRP A 170 4.20 -2.44 -3.35
CA TRP A 170 3.24 -2.14 -2.30
C TRP A 170 2.99 -3.34 -1.39
N GLY A 171 2.84 -3.08 -0.10
CA GLY A 171 2.45 -4.09 0.90
C GLY A 171 0.98 -4.01 1.34
N GLU A 172 0.18 -3.18 0.68
CA GLU A 172 -1.20 -2.91 1.05
C GLU A 172 -2.17 -3.46 -0.01
N GLU A 173 -3.04 -4.37 0.39
CA GLU A 173 -4.05 -4.98 -0.48
C GLU A 173 -5.42 -5.06 0.24
N GLY A 174 -5.90 -3.91 0.73
CA GLY A 174 -7.13 -3.87 1.52
C GLY A 174 -8.42 -4.11 0.73
N LEU A 175 -8.49 -3.68 -0.53
CA LEU A 175 -9.75 -3.67 -1.28
C LEU A 175 -10.15 -5.06 -1.78
N SER A 176 -9.21 -5.86 -2.28
CA SER A 176 -9.50 -7.24 -2.73
C SER A 176 -9.77 -8.14 -1.55
N HIS A 177 -8.87 -8.15 -0.58
CA HIS A 177 -8.89 -9.12 0.50
C HIS A 177 -9.94 -8.84 1.57
N MET A 178 -10.16 -7.58 1.90
CA MET A 178 -11.08 -7.22 2.98
C MET A 178 -12.52 -7.07 2.51
N LEU A 179 -12.72 -6.62 1.28
CA LEU A 179 -14.04 -6.23 0.78
C LEU A 179 -14.54 -7.10 -0.38
N GLY A 180 -13.64 -7.86 -1.01
CA GLY A 180 -13.97 -8.63 -2.19
C GLY A 180 -14.42 -7.77 -3.37
N MET A 181 -13.85 -6.55 -3.50
CA MET A 181 -14.11 -5.66 -4.63
C MET A 181 -13.43 -6.14 -5.91
N PHE A 182 -12.37 -6.93 -5.77
CA PHE A 182 -11.61 -7.54 -6.84
C PHE A 182 -11.38 -9.01 -6.51
N ASN A 183 -11.38 -9.86 -7.51
CA ASN A 183 -10.94 -11.24 -7.37
C ASN A 183 -9.45 -11.40 -7.69
N GLN A 184 -8.93 -12.63 -7.63
CA GLN A 184 -7.52 -12.91 -7.82
C GLN A 184 -7.03 -12.68 -9.26
N ASP A 185 -7.95 -12.67 -10.22
CA ASP A 185 -7.67 -12.54 -11.65
C ASP A 185 -7.88 -11.13 -12.18
N ASP A 186 -8.42 -10.24 -11.35
CA ASP A 186 -8.66 -8.85 -11.74
C ASP A 186 -7.34 -8.05 -11.71
N TYR A 187 -7.14 -7.25 -12.76
CA TYR A 187 -6.10 -6.22 -12.75
C TYR A 187 -6.50 -5.10 -11.78
N VAL A 188 -5.73 -4.96 -10.71
CA VAL A 188 -5.95 -3.90 -9.72
C VAL A 188 -5.10 -2.69 -10.09
N GLU A 189 -5.57 -1.90 -11.06
CA GLU A 189 -4.93 -0.63 -11.41
C GLU A 189 -5.34 0.48 -10.44
N PHE A 190 -4.40 1.34 -10.08
CA PHE A 190 -4.67 2.56 -9.31
C PHE A 190 -5.17 3.67 -10.23
N THR A 191 -6.36 3.49 -10.79
CA THR A 191 -6.99 4.43 -11.73
C THR A 191 -7.40 5.74 -11.06
N LYS A 192 -7.61 6.79 -11.87
CA LYS A 192 -8.17 8.06 -11.38
C LYS A 192 -9.50 7.83 -10.65
N LYS A 193 -10.41 7.02 -11.21
CA LYS A 193 -11.69 6.69 -10.58
C LYS A 193 -11.51 6.02 -9.22
N LYS A 194 -10.65 5.00 -9.12
CA LYS A 194 -10.35 4.31 -7.86
C LYS A 194 -9.79 5.28 -6.83
N ARG A 195 -8.89 6.16 -7.22
CA ARG A 195 -8.32 7.19 -6.35
C ARG A 195 -9.40 8.16 -5.84
N GLN A 196 -10.24 8.67 -6.72
CA GLN A 196 -11.32 9.61 -6.36
C GLN A 196 -12.34 9.00 -5.39
N GLU A 197 -12.79 7.78 -5.67
CA GLU A 197 -13.85 7.13 -4.89
C GLU A 197 -13.37 6.60 -3.54
N HIS A 198 -12.16 6.02 -3.49
CA HIS A 198 -11.71 5.29 -2.31
C HIS A 198 -10.65 6.03 -1.50
N SER A 199 -9.74 6.75 -2.14
CA SER A 199 -8.59 7.33 -1.45
C SER A 199 -8.77 8.81 -1.15
N MET A 200 -9.18 9.57 -2.15
CA MET A 200 -9.26 11.04 -2.06
C MET A 200 -10.65 11.55 -1.63
N ARG A 201 -11.68 10.68 -1.66
CA ARG A 201 -13.06 10.99 -1.25
C ARG A 201 -13.62 12.24 -1.92
N GLY A 202 -13.34 12.41 -3.21
CA GLY A 202 -13.77 13.56 -4.02
C GLY A 202 -12.91 14.81 -3.91
N PHE A 203 -11.82 14.80 -3.13
CA PHE A 203 -10.83 15.88 -3.08
C PHE A 203 -9.67 15.55 -4.00
N GLU A 204 -9.71 16.08 -5.21
CA GLU A 204 -8.62 15.96 -6.17
C GLU A 204 -7.98 17.30 -6.43
N PRO A 205 -6.68 17.38 -6.71
CA PRO A 205 -6.08 18.59 -7.27
C PRO A 205 -6.69 18.86 -8.65
N GLU A 206 -6.95 20.11 -8.92
CA GLU A 206 -7.41 20.61 -10.22
C GLU A 206 -6.38 20.38 -11.33
#